data_93497e36bfa8427d4ed1535af06f587c
#
_entry.id   93497e36bfa8427d4ed1535af06f587c
#
_cell.length_a   1.000
_cell.length_b   1.000
_cell.length_c   1.000
_cell.angle_alpha   90.00
_cell.angle_beta   90.00
_cell.angle_gamma   90.00
#
_symmetry.space_group_name_H-M   'P 1'
#
loop_
_entity.id
_entity.type
_entity.pdbx_description
1 polymer ?
#
loop_
_entity_poly.entity_id
_entity_poly.type
_entity_poly.pdbx_seq_one_letter_code
_entity_poly.pdbx_strand_id
1 'polypeptide(L)'
;MLAIAVQAIAQTIPAAQSPDLLFLPRVIAAAHELTTHTVRYEPAYVHIPYPNGDVPADTGVCTDEIIRSYRAVGIDLQKLVHEDMQQNRAAYPRFGNYSGADTNIDHRRVPNLMVFFARKGKSLPITNRIEDYAPGDLVTWDLGGNVPHIGIVVDIKSPQSGHYMIVHNIGRGPKMEDVLFDWKITGHYSYGGPNP
;
A
#
# COMPACT_ATOMS: atom_id res chain seq x y z
N MET A 1 16.75 54.00 -37.22
CA MET A 1 17.00 53.30 -35.96
C MET A 1 15.78 52.49 -35.65
N LEU A 2 15.87 51.12 -35.75
CA LEU A 2 14.77 50.22 -35.47
C LEU A 2 14.94 49.72 -34.02
N ALA A 3 13.98 50.00 -33.16
CA ALA A 3 13.99 49.51 -31.77
C ALA A 3 13.36 48.08 -31.75
N ILE A 4 14.14 47.09 -31.38
CA ILE A 4 13.68 45.73 -31.17
C ILE A 4 13.17 45.63 -29.73
N ALA A 5 11.85 45.44 -29.58
CA ALA A 5 11.25 45.17 -28.28
C ALA A 5 11.43 43.69 -27.94
N VAL A 6 12.21 43.39 -26.89
CA VAL A 6 12.32 42.03 -26.32
C VAL A 6 11.15 41.83 -25.36
N GLN A 7 10.19 41.01 -25.73
CA GLN A 7 9.14 40.54 -24.81
C GLN A 7 9.71 39.40 -23.93
N ALA A 8 9.81 39.65 -22.65
CA ALA A 8 10.11 38.65 -21.64
C ALA A 8 8.88 37.75 -21.43
N ILE A 9 8.96 36.48 -21.81
CA ILE A 9 7.95 35.45 -21.51
C ILE A 9 8.17 35.05 -20.06
N ALA A 10 7.28 35.49 -19.18
CA ALA A 10 7.23 35.03 -17.81
C ALA A 10 6.75 33.55 -17.81
N GLN A 11 7.67 32.62 -17.55
CA GLN A 11 7.30 31.22 -17.28
C GLN A 11 6.63 31.15 -15.90
N THR A 12 5.34 30.89 -15.89
CA THR A 12 4.60 30.52 -14.66
C THR A 12 5.06 29.15 -14.20
N ILE A 13 5.84 29.12 -13.13
CA ILE A 13 6.17 27.87 -12.41
C ILE A 13 4.86 27.37 -11.79
N PRO A 14 4.40 26.14 -12.09
CA PRO A 14 3.21 25.61 -11.44
C PRO A 14 3.47 25.54 -9.92
N ALA A 15 2.55 26.07 -9.14
CA ALA A 15 2.62 26.01 -7.69
C ALA A 15 2.63 24.52 -7.26
N ALA A 16 3.63 24.12 -6.49
CA ALA A 16 3.66 22.80 -5.87
C ALA A 16 2.38 22.63 -5.07
N GLN A 17 1.59 21.60 -5.41
CA GLN A 17 0.36 21.31 -4.69
C GLN A 17 0.74 20.94 -3.25
N SER A 18 0.07 21.58 -2.28
CA SER A 18 0.25 21.27 -0.86
C SER A 18 -0.08 19.79 -0.63
N PRO A 19 0.67 19.07 0.22
CA PRO A 19 0.34 17.68 0.57
C PRO A 19 -1.12 17.59 1.03
N ASP A 20 -1.88 16.64 0.49
CA ASP A 20 -3.24 16.39 0.98
C ASP A 20 -3.18 15.81 2.39
N LEU A 21 -3.31 16.67 3.39
CA LEU A 21 -3.26 16.30 4.80
C LEU A 21 -4.36 15.30 5.21
N LEU A 22 -5.41 15.16 4.40
CA LEU A 22 -6.50 14.23 4.64
C LEU A 22 -6.32 12.89 3.93
N PHE A 23 -5.26 12.72 3.13
CA PHE A 23 -5.06 11.49 2.36
C PHE A 23 -4.96 10.25 3.26
N LEU A 24 -3.98 10.20 4.17
CA LEU A 24 -3.81 9.06 5.08
C LEU A 24 -5.00 8.87 6.03
N PRO A 25 -5.59 9.91 6.65
CA PRO A 25 -6.84 9.75 7.39
C PRO A 25 -7.96 9.07 6.59
N ARG A 26 -8.11 9.38 5.29
CA ARG A 26 -9.12 8.72 4.45
C ARG A 26 -8.76 7.27 4.13
N VAL A 27 -7.48 6.94 3.92
CA VAL A 27 -7.01 5.54 3.75
C VAL A 27 -7.31 4.74 5.00
N ILE A 28 -7.01 5.29 6.20
CA ILE A 28 -7.28 4.66 7.49
C ILE A 28 -8.79 4.43 7.69
N ALA A 29 -9.63 5.43 7.40
CA ALA A 29 -11.08 5.30 7.49
C ALA A 29 -11.60 4.19 6.56
N ALA A 30 -11.05 4.07 5.35
CA ALA A 30 -11.39 2.98 4.43
C ALA A 30 -10.95 1.62 4.97
N ALA A 31 -9.77 1.52 5.58
CA ALA A 31 -9.32 0.28 6.22
C ALA A 31 -10.24 -0.13 7.38
N HIS A 32 -10.69 0.83 8.20
CA HIS A 32 -11.68 0.57 9.24
C HIS A 32 -13.00 0.02 8.67
N GLU A 33 -13.51 0.64 7.61
CA GLU A 33 -14.76 0.20 6.97
C GLU A 33 -14.66 -1.24 6.50
N LEU A 34 -13.53 -1.67 5.93
CA LEU A 34 -13.33 -3.04 5.49
C LEU A 34 -13.48 -4.07 6.62
N THR A 35 -13.21 -3.70 7.87
CA THR A 35 -13.38 -4.63 9.03
C THR A 35 -14.83 -4.95 9.33
N THR A 36 -15.79 -4.21 8.77
CA THR A 36 -17.24 -4.49 8.90
C THR A 36 -17.73 -5.51 7.89
N HIS A 37 -16.92 -5.81 6.85
CA HIS A 37 -17.29 -6.71 5.78
C HIS A 37 -16.95 -8.17 6.12
N THR A 38 -17.81 -9.08 5.66
CA THR A 38 -17.52 -10.52 5.70
C THR A 38 -16.75 -10.90 4.43
N VAL A 39 -15.48 -11.25 4.60
CA VAL A 39 -14.60 -11.62 3.49
C VAL A 39 -14.01 -13.00 3.77
N ARG A 40 -14.18 -13.94 2.84
CA ARG A 40 -13.54 -15.25 2.86
C ARG A 40 -12.10 -15.13 2.36
N TYR A 41 -11.16 -15.70 3.12
CA TYR A 41 -9.75 -15.72 2.69
C TYR A 41 -9.57 -16.63 1.48
N GLU A 42 -9.16 -16.05 0.33
CA GLU A 42 -9.03 -16.77 -0.94
C GLU A 42 -7.77 -16.35 -1.70
N PRO A 43 -6.70 -17.14 -1.64
CA PRO A 43 -5.44 -16.82 -2.29
C PRO A 43 -5.38 -17.29 -3.76
N ALA A 44 -6.42 -17.94 -4.26
CA ALA A 44 -6.43 -18.46 -5.63
C ALA A 44 -6.17 -17.37 -6.67
N TYR A 45 -5.54 -17.76 -7.76
CA TYR A 45 -5.38 -16.90 -8.91
C TYR A 45 -6.74 -16.65 -9.60
N VAL A 46 -7.05 -15.39 -9.85
CA VAL A 46 -8.29 -14.96 -10.50
C VAL A 46 -7.95 -13.98 -11.63
N HIS A 47 -8.57 -14.15 -12.79
CA HIS A 47 -8.54 -13.15 -13.84
C HIS A 47 -9.42 -11.97 -13.46
N ILE A 48 -8.87 -10.79 -13.45
CA ILE A 48 -9.56 -9.55 -13.08
C ILE A 48 -9.35 -8.50 -14.17
N PRO A 49 -10.25 -7.53 -14.33
CA PRO A 49 -10.05 -6.40 -15.24
C PRO A 49 -8.76 -5.63 -14.94
N TYR A 50 -8.28 -4.89 -15.93
CA TYR A 50 -7.16 -3.97 -15.78
C TYR A 50 -7.45 -2.68 -16.58
N PRO A 51 -7.24 -1.48 -16.03
CA PRO A 51 -6.92 -1.18 -14.62
C PRO A 51 -8.15 -1.29 -13.69
N ASN A 52 -7.96 -1.04 -12.39
CA ASN A 52 -8.99 -1.05 -11.35
C ASN A 52 -9.69 -2.41 -11.12
N GLY A 53 -9.06 -3.50 -11.52
CA GLY A 53 -9.60 -4.84 -11.27
C GLY A 53 -9.54 -5.22 -9.78
N ASP A 54 -10.55 -5.97 -9.33
CA ASP A 54 -10.62 -6.54 -7.99
C ASP A 54 -11.11 -7.99 -8.06
N VAL A 55 -10.74 -8.78 -7.05
CA VAL A 55 -11.34 -10.08 -6.82
C VAL A 55 -12.78 -9.91 -6.30
N PRO A 56 -13.64 -10.94 -6.31
CA PRO A 56 -14.99 -10.82 -5.77
C PRO A 56 -15.00 -10.17 -4.38
N ALA A 57 -15.97 -9.29 -4.13
CA ALA A 57 -16.01 -8.46 -2.93
C ALA A 57 -16.07 -9.27 -1.62
N ASP A 58 -16.63 -10.48 -1.67
CA ASP A 58 -16.73 -11.43 -0.56
C ASP A 58 -15.48 -12.30 -0.39
N THR A 59 -14.40 -12.03 -1.16
CA THR A 59 -13.12 -12.74 -1.07
C THR A 59 -11.95 -11.77 -0.99
N GLY A 60 -10.83 -12.22 -0.47
CA GLY A 60 -9.60 -11.41 -0.39
C GLY A 60 -8.53 -12.03 0.47
N VAL A 61 -7.33 -11.48 0.39
CA VAL A 61 -6.18 -11.79 1.24
C VAL A 61 -5.63 -10.52 1.87
N CYS A 62 -4.55 -10.60 2.64
CA CYS A 62 -3.98 -9.45 3.34
C CYS A 62 -3.66 -8.23 2.42
N THR A 63 -3.20 -8.49 1.20
CA THR A 63 -2.90 -7.42 0.23
C THR A 63 -4.16 -6.74 -0.29
N ASP A 64 -5.29 -7.46 -0.39
CA ASP A 64 -6.54 -6.89 -0.89
C ASP A 64 -7.09 -5.83 0.08
N GLU A 65 -6.81 -5.94 1.39
CA GLU A 65 -7.14 -4.90 2.37
C GLU A 65 -6.42 -3.59 2.06
N ILE A 66 -5.13 -3.67 1.74
CA ILE A 66 -4.33 -2.49 1.38
C ILE A 66 -4.81 -1.93 0.04
N ILE A 67 -5.00 -2.78 -0.96
CA ILE A 67 -5.44 -2.38 -2.31
C ILE A 67 -6.79 -1.66 -2.24
N ARG A 68 -7.75 -2.20 -1.51
CA ARG A 68 -9.10 -1.64 -1.36
C ARG A 68 -9.09 -0.34 -0.55
N SER A 69 -8.29 -0.24 0.50
CA SER A 69 -8.13 0.99 1.28
C SER A 69 -7.60 2.14 0.44
N TYR A 70 -6.60 1.88 -0.40
CA TYR A 70 -6.06 2.89 -1.32
C TYR A 70 -7.01 3.19 -2.48
N ARG A 71 -7.73 2.19 -2.99
CA ARG A 71 -8.75 2.38 -4.04
C ARG A 71 -9.88 3.30 -3.59
N ALA A 72 -10.31 3.21 -2.33
CA ALA A 72 -11.35 4.09 -1.77
C ALA A 72 -10.98 5.59 -1.81
N VAL A 73 -9.68 5.90 -1.90
CA VAL A 73 -9.17 7.27 -2.06
C VAL A 73 -8.69 7.57 -3.48
N GLY A 74 -9.07 6.74 -4.46
CA GLY A 74 -8.76 6.95 -5.88
C GLY A 74 -7.41 6.45 -6.35
N ILE A 75 -6.69 5.65 -5.55
CA ILE A 75 -5.38 5.10 -5.91
C ILE A 75 -5.52 3.65 -6.38
N ASP A 76 -5.21 3.40 -7.64
CA ASP A 76 -5.18 2.05 -8.22
C ASP A 76 -3.79 1.40 -8.05
N LEU A 77 -3.61 0.66 -6.96
CA LEU A 77 -2.36 -0.07 -6.71
C LEU A 77 -2.11 -1.19 -7.73
N GLN A 78 -3.15 -1.78 -8.34
CA GLN A 78 -2.98 -2.75 -9.43
C GLN A 78 -2.20 -2.12 -10.58
N LYS A 79 -2.66 -0.95 -11.04
CA LYS A 79 -2.04 -0.20 -12.14
C LYS A 79 -0.63 0.24 -11.77
N LEU A 80 -0.47 0.90 -10.62
CA LEU A 80 0.81 1.50 -10.22
C LEU A 80 1.92 0.46 -10.02
N VAL A 81 1.60 -0.68 -9.37
CA VAL A 81 2.56 -1.78 -9.18
C VAL A 81 2.93 -2.39 -10.52
N HIS A 82 1.94 -2.68 -11.38
CA HIS A 82 2.18 -3.26 -12.70
C HIS A 82 3.09 -2.38 -13.57
N GLU A 83 2.81 -1.09 -13.63
CA GLU A 83 3.60 -0.13 -14.43
C GLU A 83 5.04 0.02 -13.88
N ASP A 84 5.22 0.08 -12.56
CA ASP A 84 6.57 0.13 -11.98
C ASP A 84 7.33 -1.18 -12.23
N MET A 85 6.67 -2.33 -12.16
CA MET A 85 7.27 -3.62 -12.47
C MET A 85 7.69 -3.72 -13.94
N GLN A 86 6.90 -3.23 -14.87
CA GLN A 86 7.26 -3.21 -16.30
C GLN A 86 8.52 -2.38 -16.54
N GLN A 87 8.62 -1.22 -15.90
CA GLN A 87 9.76 -0.30 -16.07
C GLN A 87 11.01 -0.75 -15.30
N ASN A 88 10.84 -1.49 -14.21
CA ASN A 88 11.90 -1.79 -13.23
C ASN A 88 11.96 -3.27 -12.86
N ARG A 89 11.74 -4.17 -13.81
CA ARG A 89 11.59 -5.60 -13.57
C ARG A 89 12.70 -6.23 -12.72
N ALA A 90 13.93 -5.76 -12.86
CA ALA A 90 15.09 -6.26 -12.12
C ALA A 90 15.02 -5.98 -10.60
N ALA A 91 14.25 -4.99 -10.18
CA ALA A 91 14.05 -4.65 -8.75
C ALA A 91 13.06 -5.60 -8.04
N TYR A 92 12.24 -6.30 -8.79
CA TYR A 92 11.16 -7.13 -8.25
C TYR A 92 11.55 -8.61 -8.18
N PRO A 93 11.07 -9.35 -7.16
CA PRO A 93 11.33 -10.77 -7.04
C PRO A 93 10.75 -11.56 -8.22
N ARG A 94 11.36 -12.70 -8.51
CA ARG A 94 10.88 -13.62 -9.51
C ARG A 94 10.13 -14.75 -8.83
N PHE A 95 8.95 -15.09 -9.35
CA PHE A 95 8.14 -16.18 -8.85
C PHE A 95 8.10 -17.30 -9.90
N GLY A 96 8.79 -18.40 -9.60
CA GLY A 96 8.92 -19.54 -10.53
C GLY A 96 9.57 -19.14 -11.86
N ASN A 97 9.09 -19.74 -12.95
CA ASN A 97 9.58 -19.49 -14.30
C ASN A 97 8.90 -18.29 -15.01
N TYR A 98 8.00 -17.59 -14.31
CA TYR A 98 7.28 -16.45 -14.88
C TYR A 98 8.19 -15.23 -14.98
N SER A 99 8.43 -14.75 -16.19
CA SER A 99 9.36 -13.65 -16.47
C SER A 99 8.68 -12.29 -16.71
N GLY A 100 7.35 -12.28 -16.86
CA GLY A 100 6.56 -11.08 -17.15
C GLY A 100 5.97 -10.44 -15.91
N ALA A 101 5.34 -9.26 -16.08
CA ALA A 101 4.43 -8.67 -15.11
C ALA A 101 3.00 -9.17 -15.40
N ASP A 102 2.25 -9.50 -14.37
CA ASP A 102 0.90 -10.04 -14.44
C ASP A 102 -0.09 -9.17 -13.68
N THR A 103 -0.96 -8.48 -14.42
CA THR A 103 -1.96 -7.56 -13.87
C THR A 103 -2.92 -8.21 -12.87
N ASN A 104 -3.11 -9.54 -12.93
CA ASN A 104 -4.05 -10.26 -12.08
C ASN A 104 -3.53 -10.51 -10.67
N ILE A 105 -2.18 -10.63 -10.50
CA ILE A 105 -1.63 -11.15 -9.23
C ILE A 105 -0.47 -10.31 -8.66
N ASP A 106 0.23 -9.50 -9.46
CA ASP A 106 1.45 -8.85 -9.01
C ASP A 106 1.24 -7.91 -7.83
N HIS A 107 0.17 -7.12 -7.83
CA HIS A 107 -0.21 -6.23 -6.73
C HIS A 107 -0.75 -6.99 -5.50
N ARG A 108 -1.11 -8.26 -5.66
CA ARG A 108 -1.59 -9.15 -4.59
C ARG A 108 -0.47 -9.96 -3.92
N ARG A 109 0.79 -9.68 -4.24
CA ARG A 109 1.96 -10.33 -3.65
C ARG A 109 2.68 -9.38 -2.71
N VAL A 110 2.73 -9.72 -1.41
CA VAL A 110 3.41 -8.90 -0.38
C VAL A 110 4.84 -8.52 -0.79
N PRO A 111 5.70 -9.42 -1.29
CA PRO A 111 7.06 -9.03 -1.69
C PRO A 111 7.11 -8.00 -2.82
N ASN A 112 6.12 -7.97 -3.72
CA ASN A 112 6.03 -6.94 -4.75
C ASN A 112 5.61 -5.58 -4.15
N LEU A 113 4.64 -5.58 -3.23
CA LEU A 113 4.21 -4.38 -2.51
C LEU A 113 5.36 -3.80 -1.68
N MET A 114 6.19 -4.63 -1.03
CA MET A 114 7.38 -4.19 -0.31
C MET A 114 8.33 -3.40 -1.22
N VAL A 115 8.62 -3.93 -2.43
CA VAL A 115 9.46 -3.24 -3.41
C VAL A 115 8.80 -1.95 -3.88
N PHE A 116 7.52 -2.00 -4.20
CA PHE A 116 6.77 -0.83 -4.66
C PHE A 116 6.79 0.30 -3.63
N PHE A 117 6.45 0.02 -2.36
CA PHE A 117 6.41 1.03 -1.31
C PHE A 117 7.80 1.56 -0.95
N ALA A 118 8.85 0.73 -1.03
CA ALA A 118 10.23 1.19 -0.86
C ALA A 118 10.67 2.15 -1.98
N ARG A 119 10.17 1.95 -3.20
CA ARG A 119 10.55 2.74 -4.39
C ARG A 119 9.70 4.00 -4.57
N LYS A 120 8.42 3.93 -4.27
CA LYS A 120 7.45 5.01 -4.53
C LYS A 120 7.01 5.76 -3.27
N GLY A 121 7.25 5.18 -2.11
CA GLY A 121 7.05 5.77 -0.80
C GLY A 121 8.36 6.00 -0.07
N LYS A 122 8.35 5.73 1.21
CA LYS A 122 9.52 5.79 2.10
C LYS A 122 9.65 4.47 2.86
N SER A 123 10.85 3.87 2.85
CA SER A 123 11.20 2.84 3.83
C SER A 123 11.52 3.52 5.17
N LEU A 124 10.92 3.02 6.22
CA LEU A 124 11.08 3.51 7.59
C LEU A 124 11.92 2.50 8.41
N PRO A 125 12.54 2.94 9.51
CA PRO A 125 13.27 2.02 10.39
C PRO A 125 12.36 0.92 10.95
N ILE A 126 12.88 -0.31 11.01
CA ILE A 126 12.24 -1.42 11.73
C ILE A 126 12.80 -1.40 13.14
N THR A 127 11.96 -1.15 14.13
CA THR A 127 12.33 -1.09 15.55
C THR A 127 11.31 -1.84 16.40
N ASN A 128 11.59 -1.99 17.68
CA ASN A 128 10.64 -2.51 18.68
C ASN A 128 10.01 -1.38 19.53
N ARG A 129 10.08 -0.15 19.03
CA ARG A 129 9.54 1.05 19.70
C ARG A 129 8.25 1.46 19.04
N ILE A 130 7.18 1.55 19.82
CA ILE A 130 5.86 1.94 19.34
C ILE A 130 5.85 3.35 18.72
N GLU A 131 6.70 4.25 19.22
CA GLU A 131 6.77 5.65 18.80
C GLU A 131 7.26 5.81 17.36
N ASP A 132 7.92 4.77 16.83
CA ASP A 132 8.44 4.80 15.46
C ASP A 132 7.38 4.39 14.41
N TYR A 133 6.18 3.98 14.85
CA TYR A 133 5.06 3.59 13.98
C TYR A 133 3.91 4.58 14.11
N ALA A 134 3.43 5.09 12.98
CA ALA A 134 2.38 6.09 12.91
C ALA A 134 1.14 5.57 12.15
N PRO A 135 -0.07 6.09 12.44
CA PRO A 135 -1.25 5.79 11.66
C PRO A 135 -1.04 6.07 10.16
N GLY A 136 -1.42 5.10 9.33
CA GLY A 136 -1.21 5.11 7.87
C GLY A 136 0.06 4.40 7.42
N ASP A 137 0.95 4.01 8.34
CA ASP A 137 2.11 3.18 7.99
C ASP A 137 1.69 1.79 7.55
N LEU A 138 2.44 1.24 6.60
CA LEU A 138 2.29 -0.11 6.10
C LEU A 138 3.39 -0.98 6.69
N VAL A 139 3.00 -2.06 7.34
CA VAL A 139 3.95 -2.97 7.97
C VAL A 139 3.84 -4.34 7.33
N THR A 140 4.97 -5.00 7.13
CA THR A 140 5.02 -6.38 6.64
C THR A 140 5.71 -7.28 7.64
N TRP A 141 5.27 -8.53 7.71
CA TRP A 141 5.79 -9.55 8.63
C TRP A 141 6.12 -10.85 7.91
N ASP A 142 6.94 -11.67 8.55
CA ASP A 142 7.01 -13.11 8.34
C ASP A 142 6.23 -13.79 9.48
N LEU A 143 5.11 -14.44 9.14
CA LEU A 143 4.28 -15.18 10.11
C LEU A 143 4.92 -16.49 10.58
N GLY A 144 6.13 -16.77 10.13
CA GLY A 144 6.85 -18.02 10.30
C GLY A 144 6.91 -18.82 8.99
N GLY A 145 8.04 -19.51 8.76
CA GLY A 145 8.22 -20.32 7.57
C GLY A 145 8.27 -19.56 6.24
N ASN A 146 8.65 -18.29 6.27
CA ASN A 146 8.64 -17.38 5.10
C ASN A 146 7.23 -17.11 4.53
N VAL A 147 6.22 -17.09 5.38
CA VAL A 147 4.85 -16.69 4.99
C VAL A 147 4.74 -15.17 5.12
N PRO A 148 4.78 -14.41 4.01
CA PRO A 148 4.74 -12.96 4.06
C PRO A 148 3.33 -12.46 4.35
N HIS A 149 3.22 -11.41 5.15
CA HIS A 149 1.98 -10.77 5.53
C HIS A 149 2.11 -9.25 5.49
N ILE A 150 0.99 -8.53 5.36
CA ILE A 150 0.95 -7.07 5.35
C ILE A 150 -0.30 -6.57 6.06
N GLY A 151 -0.19 -5.41 6.72
CA GLY A 151 -1.29 -4.67 7.32
C GLY A 151 -1.01 -3.18 7.33
N ILE A 152 -2.01 -2.40 7.73
CA ILE A 152 -1.95 -0.96 7.89
C ILE A 152 -2.12 -0.59 9.37
N VAL A 153 -1.27 0.29 9.87
CA VAL A 153 -1.38 0.90 11.19
C VAL A 153 -2.56 1.88 11.18
N VAL A 154 -3.48 1.74 12.13
CA VAL A 154 -4.64 2.63 12.23
C VAL A 154 -4.54 3.55 13.46
N ASP A 155 -5.40 4.56 13.52
CA ASP A 155 -5.36 5.62 14.54
C ASP A 155 -5.99 5.25 15.89
N ILE A 156 -6.37 3.97 16.06
CA ILE A 156 -6.89 3.43 17.32
C ILE A 156 -5.77 2.72 18.06
N LYS A 157 -5.67 2.99 19.37
CA LYS A 157 -4.73 2.30 20.25
C LYS A 157 -5.41 1.18 21.04
N SER A 158 -4.68 0.08 21.17
CA SER A 158 -5.06 -1.02 22.06
C SER A 158 -5.12 -0.53 23.52
N PRO A 159 -6.23 -0.76 24.23
CA PRO A 159 -6.32 -0.44 25.66
C PRO A 159 -5.41 -1.34 26.52
N GLN A 160 -4.96 -2.48 26.01
CA GLN A 160 -4.12 -3.43 26.73
C GLN A 160 -2.64 -3.07 26.62
N SER A 161 -2.13 -2.81 25.42
CA SER A 161 -0.70 -2.58 25.18
C SER A 161 -0.34 -1.10 25.00
N GLY A 162 -1.32 -0.26 24.60
CA GLY A 162 -1.08 1.11 24.15
C GLY A 162 -0.53 1.21 22.73
N HIS A 163 -0.31 0.08 22.04
CA HIS A 163 0.10 0.04 20.64
C HIS A 163 -1.01 0.51 19.71
N TYR A 164 -0.66 1.06 18.56
CA TYR A 164 -1.63 1.25 17.49
C TYR A 164 -2.10 -0.12 16.98
N MET A 165 -3.41 -0.22 16.73
CA MET A 165 -4.02 -1.40 16.13
C MET A 165 -3.63 -1.52 14.66
N ILE A 166 -3.68 -2.75 14.17
CA ILE A 166 -3.41 -3.08 12.77
C ILE A 166 -4.70 -3.57 12.12
N VAL A 167 -5.04 -3.04 10.95
CA VAL A 167 -6.03 -3.66 10.06
C VAL A 167 -5.31 -4.57 9.09
N HIS A 168 -5.72 -5.83 9.08
CA HIS A 168 -5.15 -6.87 8.23
C HIS A 168 -6.15 -8.03 8.02
N ASN A 169 -5.81 -9.00 7.15
CA ASN A 169 -6.58 -10.22 6.96
C ASN A 169 -5.64 -11.44 6.98
N ILE A 170 -5.70 -12.22 8.06
CA ILE A 170 -4.87 -13.42 8.28
C ILE A 170 -5.67 -14.73 8.14
N GLY A 171 -6.78 -14.73 7.40
CA GLY A 171 -7.58 -15.93 7.13
C GLY A 171 -9.00 -15.92 7.70
N ARG A 172 -9.37 -14.89 8.47
CA ARG A 172 -10.70 -14.76 9.10
C ARG A 172 -11.49 -13.54 8.62
N GLY A 173 -11.13 -13.00 7.45
CA GLY A 173 -11.59 -11.72 6.95
C GLY A 173 -10.81 -10.56 7.58
N PRO A 174 -11.10 -9.31 7.15
CA PRO A 174 -10.47 -8.12 7.68
C PRO A 174 -10.73 -7.99 9.18
N LYS A 175 -9.68 -7.72 9.95
CA LYS A 175 -9.74 -7.51 11.41
C LYS A 175 -8.84 -6.35 11.80
N MET A 176 -9.23 -5.68 12.87
CA MET A 176 -8.41 -4.71 13.57
C MET A 176 -7.90 -5.36 14.85
N GLU A 177 -6.61 -5.64 14.93
CA GLU A 177 -6.01 -6.42 16.01
C GLU A 177 -4.72 -5.74 16.54
N ASP A 178 -4.37 -6.04 17.80
CA ASP A 178 -3.17 -5.56 18.48
C ASP A 178 -2.02 -6.54 18.22
N VAL A 179 -1.46 -6.52 17.02
CA VAL A 179 -0.51 -7.53 16.53
C VAL A 179 0.78 -6.94 15.98
N LEU A 180 1.04 -5.64 16.20
CA LEU A 180 2.18 -4.95 15.59
C LEU A 180 3.51 -5.68 15.79
N PHE A 181 3.73 -6.25 16.97
CA PHE A 181 4.98 -6.93 17.35
C PHE A 181 4.83 -8.44 17.55
N ASP A 182 3.72 -9.05 17.11
CA ASP A 182 3.48 -10.49 17.30
C ASP A 182 4.37 -11.38 16.41
N TRP A 183 4.84 -10.82 15.28
CA TRP A 183 5.67 -11.54 14.33
C TRP A 183 6.90 -10.74 13.95
N LYS A 184 7.85 -11.39 13.30
CA LYS A 184 9.06 -10.73 12.79
C LYS A 184 8.66 -9.72 11.70
N ILE A 185 8.83 -8.43 11.99
CA ILE A 185 8.66 -7.36 11.01
C ILE A 185 9.74 -7.49 9.93
N THR A 186 9.33 -7.47 8.67
CA THR A 186 10.18 -7.56 7.48
C THR A 186 10.24 -6.29 6.67
N GLY A 187 9.33 -5.34 6.92
CA GLY A 187 9.31 -4.04 6.27
C GLY A 187 8.39 -3.06 7.00
N HIS A 188 8.74 -1.77 6.90
CA HIS A 188 7.98 -0.65 7.46
C HIS A 188 8.03 0.49 6.45
N TYR A 189 6.87 0.98 6.02
CA TYR A 189 6.76 1.93 4.92
C TYR A 189 5.73 3.01 5.21
N SER A 190 5.97 4.20 4.63
CA SER A 190 4.96 5.25 4.51
C SER A 190 4.73 5.55 3.03
N TYR A 191 3.44 5.60 2.62
CA TYR A 191 3.06 5.88 1.25
C TYR A 191 1.83 6.80 1.20
N GLY A 192 2.04 8.04 0.79
CA GLY A 192 1.02 9.09 0.69
C GLY A 192 0.38 9.20 -0.70
N GLY A 193 0.41 8.13 -1.50
CA GLY A 193 -0.03 8.17 -2.90
C GLY A 193 1.09 8.58 -3.87
N PRO A 194 0.84 8.54 -5.18
CA PRO A 194 1.77 9.03 -6.17
C PRO A 194 1.97 10.54 -5.99
N ASN A 195 3.22 10.99 -6.00
CA ASN A 195 3.47 12.42 -6.11
C ASN A 195 2.92 12.93 -7.44
N PRO A 196 2.20 14.07 -7.44
CA PRO A 196 1.65 14.68 -8.67
C PRO A 196 2.75 15.14 -9.64
#